data_d67ee190d66665c4f3ad91e58a860d5e
#
_entry.id   d67ee190d66665c4f3ad91e58a860d5e
#
_cell.length_a   1.000
_cell.length_b   1.000
_cell.length_c   1.000
_cell.angle_alpha   90.00
_cell.angle_beta   90.00
_cell.angle_gamma   90.00
#
_symmetry.space_group_name_H-M   'P 1'
#
loop_
_entity.id
_entity.type
_entity.pdbx_description
1 polymer ?
#
loop_
_entity_poly.entity_id
_entity_poly.type
_entity_poly.pdbx_seq_one_letter_code
_entity_poly.pdbx_strand_id
1 'polypeptide(L)'
;MSPPTLNREAVRLLSPLIGIQGRVAGRMLELIEVLAEGPRVALLDTTAAPEIRVTQYGDPLSRQPRVLTLPVISETEADAHPVLRSLLPEPVLHDLRQLIRGTPGAEET
;
A
#
# COMPACT_ATOMS: atom_id res chain seq x y z
N MET A 1 18.96 0.02 -2.16
CA MET A 1 18.51 -1.29 -1.99
C MET A 1 18.12 -1.57 -0.57
N SER A 2 16.98 -2.10 -0.34
CA SER A 2 16.51 -2.34 1.00
C SER A 2 17.12 -3.61 1.55
N PRO A 3 17.50 -3.62 2.81
CA PRO A 3 18.04 -4.82 3.41
C PRO A 3 16.96 -5.90 3.48
N PRO A 4 17.34 -7.14 3.40
CA PRO A 4 16.36 -8.22 3.49
C PRO A 4 15.56 -8.18 4.78
N THR A 5 16.19 -7.73 5.86
CA THR A 5 15.49 -7.65 7.12
C THR A 5 14.35 -6.65 7.06
N LEU A 6 14.59 -5.50 6.43
CA LEU A 6 13.57 -4.50 6.31
C LEU A 6 12.42 -5.04 5.48
N ASN A 7 12.71 -5.70 4.37
CA ASN A 7 11.66 -6.22 3.53
C ASN A 7 10.80 -7.24 4.27
N ARG A 8 11.46 -8.13 5.01
CA ARG A 8 10.73 -9.16 5.73
C ARG A 8 9.88 -8.56 6.84
N GLU A 9 10.42 -7.60 7.57
CA GLU A 9 9.67 -7.01 8.65
C GLU A 9 8.50 -6.19 8.12
N ALA A 10 8.67 -5.53 7.00
CA ALA A 10 7.57 -4.77 6.42
C ALA A 10 6.45 -5.70 6.02
N VAL A 11 6.78 -6.85 5.43
CA VAL A 11 5.76 -7.79 5.04
C VAL A 11 5.05 -8.32 6.28
N ARG A 12 5.80 -8.62 7.32
CA ARG A 12 5.20 -9.15 8.54
C ARG A 12 4.29 -8.11 9.19
N LEU A 13 4.70 -6.86 9.16
CA LEU A 13 3.92 -5.81 9.79
C LEU A 13 2.64 -5.52 9.01
N LEU A 14 2.71 -5.54 7.71
CA LEU A 14 1.57 -5.15 6.89
C LEU A 14 0.65 -6.28 6.46
N SER A 15 1.14 -7.50 6.44
CA SER A 15 0.31 -8.61 6.00
C SER A 15 -1.01 -8.78 6.77
N PRO A 16 -1.01 -8.59 8.08
CA PRO A 16 -2.27 -8.72 8.81
C PRO A 16 -3.31 -7.69 8.41
N LEU A 17 -2.88 -6.65 7.71
CA LEU A 17 -3.79 -5.60 7.32
C LEU A 17 -4.37 -5.81 5.93
N ILE A 18 -4.04 -6.91 5.28
CA ILE A 18 -4.63 -7.16 3.97
C ILE A 18 -6.14 -7.21 4.13
N GLY A 19 -6.84 -6.45 3.34
CA GLY A 19 -8.27 -6.31 3.43
C GLY A 19 -8.73 -4.98 4.02
N ILE A 20 -7.78 -4.23 4.58
CA ILE A 20 -8.17 -2.96 5.19
C ILE A 20 -8.54 -1.98 4.08
N GLN A 21 -9.55 -1.20 4.31
CA GLN A 21 -10.02 -0.24 3.33
C GLN A 21 -10.00 1.14 3.92
N GLY A 22 -9.79 2.13 3.10
CA GLY A 22 -9.79 3.51 3.56
C GLY A 22 -9.90 4.46 2.40
N ARG A 23 -10.29 5.67 2.69
CA ARG A 23 -10.43 6.69 1.67
C ARG A 23 -9.18 7.53 1.62
N VAL A 24 -8.54 7.58 0.49
CA VAL A 24 -7.32 8.34 0.33
C VAL A 24 -7.47 9.23 -0.89
N ALA A 25 -7.41 10.53 -0.69
CA ALA A 25 -7.52 11.49 -1.78
C ALA A 25 -8.78 11.28 -2.60
N GLY A 26 -9.87 11.01 -1.93
CA GLY A 26 -11.13 10.84 -2.62
C GLY A 26 -11.36 9.48 -3.22
N ARG A 27 -10.42 8.56 -3.06
CA ARG A 27 -10.58 7.23 -3.61
C ARG A 27 -10.64 6.21 -2.50
N MET A 28 -11.44 5.20 -2.70
CA MET A 28 -11.55 4.12 -1.73
C MET A 28 -10.58 3.05 -2.14
N LEU A 29 -9.59 2.80 -1.31
CA LEU A 29 -8.55 1.84 -1.61
C LEU A 29 -8.56 0.69 -0.61
N GLU A 30 -8.23 -0.48 -1.09
CA GLU A 30 -8.17 -1.65 -0.23
C GLU A 30 -6.81 -2.31 -0.39
N LEU A 31 -6.17 -2.65 0.69
CA LEU A 31 -4.88 -3.33 0.63
C LEU A 31 -5.12 -4.78 0.29
N ILE A 32 -4.61 -5.24 -0.82
CA ILE A 32 -4.85 -6.61 -1.25
C ILE A 32 -3.60 -7.48 -1.24
N GLU A 33 -2.44 -6.90 -1.24
CA GLU A 33 -1.25 -7.72 -1.24
C GLU A 33 -0.03 -6.95 -0.76
N VAL A 34 0.89 -7.61 -0.11
CA VAL A 34 2.13 -7.00 0.33
C VAL A 34 3.26 -7.77 -0.31
N LEU A 35 4.13 -7.08 -1.01
CA LEU A 35 5.22 -7.70 -1.73
C LEU A 35 6.54 -7.41 -1.05
N ALA A 36 7.34 -8.45 -0.88
CA ALA A 36 8.61 -8.27 -0.20
C ALA A 36 9.63 -7.49 -1.02
N GLU A 37 9.48 -7.59 -2.34
CA GLU A 37 10.38 -6.88 -3.15
C GLU A 37 10.09 -5.43 -3.18
N GLY A 38 10.94 -4.63 -2.68
CA GLY A 38 10.79 -3.19 -2.67
C GLY A 38 10.93 -2.62 -1.27
N PRO A 39 10.14 -2.95 -0.29
CA PRO A 39 8.87 -3.68 -0.37
C PRO A 39 7.78 -2.81 -0.97
N ARG A 40 6.74 -3.46 -1.44
CA ARG A 40 5.65 -2.74 -2.09
C ARG A 40 4.31 -3.27 -1.66
N VAL A 41 3.27 -2.53 -1.92
CA VAL A 41 1.91 -2.98 -1.62
C VAL A 41 1.07 -2.84 -2.86
N ALA A 42 0.08 -3.69 -3.01
CA ALA A 42 -0.88 -3.59 -4.10
C ALA A 42 -2.21 -3.16 -3.48
N LEU A 43 -2.79 -2.14 -4.04
CA LEU A 43 -4.04 -1.58 -3.55
C LEU A 43 -5.09 -1.66 -4.64
N LEU A 44 -6.29 -2.02 -4.25
CA LEU A 44 -7.38 -2.11 -5.19
C LEU A 44 -8.20 -0.85 -5.07
N ASP A 45 -8.40 -0.15 -6.16
CA ASP A 45 -9.19 1.06 -6.17
C ASP A 45 -10.62 0.68 -6.48
N THR A 46 -11.49 0.75 -5.51
CA THR A 46 -12.88 0.37 -5.69
C THR A 46 -13.78 1.59 -5.91
N THR A 47 -13.19 2.75 -6.04
CA THR A 47 -13.98 3.97 -6.12
C THR A 47 -14.96 3.95 -7.27
N ALA A 48 -14.53 3.52 -8.39
CA ALA A 48 -15.38 3.55 -9.55
C ALA A 48 -16.23 2.33 -9.72
N ALA A 49 -16.15 1.46 -8.81
CA ALA A 49 -16.87 0.24 -8.98
C ALA A 49 -18.36 0.35 -9.09
N PRO A 50 -18.99 1.24 -8.47
CA PRO A 50 -20.42 1.20 -8.43
C PRO A 50 -21.10 1.36 -9.74
N GLU A 51 -20.59 2.02 -10.67
CA GLU A 51 -21.32 2.23 -11.76
C GLU A 51 -21.17 1.20 -12.69
N ILE A 52 -22.02 0.33 -12.81
CA ILE A 52 -22.01 -0.67 -13.75
C ILE A 52 -22.50 -0.10 -14.99
N ARG A 53 -21.67 0.39 -15.80
CA ARG A 53 -22.10 0.84 -17.01
C ARG A 53 -22.11 -0.29 -17.89
N VAL A 54 -23.15 -0.83 -18.11
CA VAL A 54 -23.31 -1.90 -19.06
C VAL A 54 -23.14 -1.25 -20.38
N THR A 55 -22.13 -1.55 -21.09
CA THR A 55 -21.94 -0.98 -22.40
C THR A 55 -23.07 -1.50 -23.22
N GLN A 56 -23.33 -0.91 -24.31
CA GLN A 56 -24.40 -1.34 -25.10
C GLN A 56 -24.15 -2.70 -25.64
N TYR A 57 -23.02 -3.23 -25.48
CA TYR A 57 -22.82 -4.57 -25.95
C TYR A 57 -22.87 -5.52 -24.77
N GLY A 58 -23.20 -5.02 -23.62
CA GLY A 58 -23.32 -5.89 -22.47
C GLY A 58 -21.99 -6.44 -22.00
N ASP A 59 -20.91 -5.77 -22.32
CA ASP A 59 -19.63 -6.27 -21.97
C ASP A 59 -19.20 -5.74 -20.62
N PRO A 60 -19.09 -6.56 -19.63
CA PRO A 60 -18.72 -6.11 -18.31
C PRO A 60 -17.25 -5.93 -18.11
N LEU A 61 -16.47 -6.12 -19.13
CA LEU A 61 -15.07 -6.00 -18.97
C LEU A 61 -14.63 -4.64 -18.57
N SER A 62 -15.40 -3.65 -18.84
CA SER A 62 -14.99 -2.32 -18.51
C SER A 62 -15.01 -2.11 -17.03
N ARG A 63 -15.42 -3.10 -16.26
CA ARG A 63 -15.47 -2.92 -14.89
C ARG A 63 -14.30 -3.45 -14.19
N GLN A 64 -13.22 -3.72 -14.79
CA GLN A 64 -12.10 -4.27 -14.13
C GLN A 64 -11.60 -3.32 -13.09
N PRO A 65 -11.40 -3.78 -11.88
CA PRO A 65 -10.90 -2.94 -10.82
C PRO A 65 -9.50 -2.51 -11.15
N ARG A 66 -9.13 -1.38 -10.66
CA ARG A 66 -7.82 -0.86 -10.91
C ARG A 66 -6.90 -1.22 -9.76
N VAL A 67 -5.79 -1.81 -10.04
CA VAL A 67 -4.83 -2.17 -9.01
C VAL A 67 -3.65 -1.24 -9.11
N LEU A 68 -3.26 -0.64 -7.98
CA LEU A 68 -2.14 0.25 -7.93
C LEU A 68 -1.05 -0.40 -7.11
N THR A 69 0.17 -0.38 -7.59
CA THR A 69 1.29 -0.93 -6.83
C THR A 69 2.17 0.23 -6.41
N LEU A 70 2.39 0.34 -5.12
CA LEU A 70 3.14 1.46 -4.57
C LEU A 70 4.26 0.98 -3.67
N PRO A 71 5.35 1.74 -3.60
CA PRO A 71 6.40 1.38 -2.66
C PRO A 71 5.94 1.66 -1.24
N VAL A 72 6.36 0.86 -0.30
CA VAL A 72 5.99 1.05 1.09
C VAL A 72 6.72 2.29 1.62
N ILE A 73 7.96 2.49 1.20
CA ILE A 73 8.75 3.61 1.66
C ILE A 73 8.74 4.67 0.58
N SER A 74 8.52 5.91 0.99
CA SER A 74 8.47 7.01 0.05
C SER A 74 9.79 7.11 -0.69
N GLU A 75 9.73 7.45 -1.96
CA GLU A 75 10.94 7.59 -2.74
C GLU A 75 11.55 8.96 -2.55
N THR A 76 10.87 9.87 -1.92
CA THR A 76 11.37 11.21 -1.74
C THR A 76 11.59 11.56 -0.29
N GLU A 77 11.10 10.77 0.62
CA GLU A 77 11.24 11.04 2.03
C GLU A 77 11.59 9.80 2.79
N ALA A 78 12.22 9.94 3.92
CA ALA A 78 12.53 8.79 4.76
C ALA A 78 11.31 8.48 5.61
N ASP A 79 10.24 8.09 4.99
CA ASP A 79 8.99 7.86 5.67
C ASP A 79 8.13 6.93 4.83
N ALA A 80 7.01 6.50 5.35
CA ALA A 80 6.09 5.67 4.62
C ALA A 80 5.51 6.47 3.45
N HIS A 81 5.12 5.76 2.42
CA HIS A 81 4.51 6.41 1.25
C HIS A 81 3.28 7.20 1.70
N PRO A 82 3.04 8.37 1.13
CA PRO A 82 1.91 9.21 1.54
C PRO A 82 0.57 8.49 1.55
N VAL A 83 0.34 7.61 0.60
CA VAL A 83 -0.92 6.87 0.56
C VAL A 83 -1.04 6.00 1.79
N LEU A 84 0.06 5.36 2.20
CA LEU A 84 0.01 4.51 3.37
C LEU A 84 -0.12 5.33 4.64
N ARG A 85 0.38 6.54 4.65
CA ARG A 85 0.21 7.39 5.83
C ARG A 85 -1.26 7.70 6.06
N SER A 86 -2.05 7.71 5.00
CA SER A 86 -3.46 7.99 5.14
C SER A 86 -4.27 6.72 5.37
N LEU A 87 -3.77 5.59 4.89
CA LEU A 87 -4.53 4.36 4.97
C LEU A 87 -4.29 3.55 6.22
N LEU A 88 -3.08 3.53 6.71
CA LEU A 88 -2.73 2.65 7.84
C LEU A 88 -3.19 3.21 9.18
N PRO A 89 -3.57 2.33 10.10
CA PRO A 89 -3.90 2.77 11.46
C PRO A 89 -2.65 3.35 12.10
N GLU A 90 -2.85 4.29 13.00
CA GLU A 90 -1.76 4.93 13.67
C GLU A 90 -0.74 4.00 14.29
N PRO A 91 -1.12 2.99 15.04
CA PRO A 91 -0.12 2.12 15.65
C PRO A 91 0.75 1.42 14.63
N VAL A 92 0.16 1.01 13.51
CA VAL A 92 0.92 0.33 12.49
C VAL A 92 1.82 1.31 11.78
N LEU A 93 1.33 2.52 11.53
CA LEU A 93 2.12 3.52 10.88
C LEU A 93 3.31 3.89 11.75
N HIS A 94 3.10 3.98 13.05
CA HIS A 94 4.18 4.27 13.97
C HIS A 94 5.26 3.18 13.89
N ASP A 95 4.83 1.92 13.91
CA ASP A 95 5.76 0.82 13.84
C ASP A 95 6.51 0.81 12.51
N LEU A 96 5.82 1.13 11.44
CA LEU A 96 6.45 1.15 10.14
C LEU A 96 7.49 2.26 10.08
N ARG A 97 7.20 3.40 10.66
CA ARG A 97 8.16 4.49 10.68
C ARG A 97 9.39 4.12 11.48
N GLN A 98 9.19 3.42 12.59
CA GLN A 98 10.32 3.00 13.40
C GLN A 98 11.18 2.03 12.61
N LEU A 99 10.54 1.16 11.85
CA LEU A 99 11.25 0.20 11.06
C LEU A 99 12.07 0.91 9.98
N ILE A 100 11.52 1.89 9.34
CA ILE A 100 12.21 2.62 8.29
C ILE A 100 13.39 3.38 8.88
N ARG A 101 13.19 4.04 10.00
CA ARG A 101 14.26 4.80 10.59
C ARG A 101 15.30 3.96 11.26
N GLY A 102 14.92 2.78 11.69
CA GLY A 102 15.85 1.92 12.37
C GLY A 102 16.64 1.02 11.47
N THR A 103 16.53 1.20 10.17
CA THR A 103 17.26 0.38 9.23
C THR A 103 18.73 0.59 9.46
N PRO A 104 19.47 -0.45 9.69
CA PRO A 104 20.87 -0.31 10.03
C PRO A 104 21.66 0.58 9.14
N GLY A 105 21.48 0.51 7.91
CA GLY A 105 22.25 1.36 7.06
C GLY A 105 21.98 2.80 7.29
N ALA A 106 20.80 3.07 7.72
CA ALA A 106 20.42 4.41 7.82
C ALA A 106 20.96 5.02 9.05
N GLU A 107 20.99 4.31 10.14
CA GLU A 107 21.38 4.94 11.21
C GLU A 107 22.70 4.81 11.54
N GLU A 108 23.43 4.28 10.80
CA GLU A 108 24.63 4.11 11.08
C GLU A 108 25.22 5.26 11.12
N THR A 109 25.35 5.77 11.42
CA THR A 109 25.87 6.99 11.41
C THR A 109 26.55 7.24 12.46
#